data_0792fe00cbd48cd69b866d1325c48d31
#
_entry.id   0792fe00cbd48cd69b866d1325c48d31
#
_cell.length_a   1.000
_cell.length_b   1.000
_cell.length_c   1.000
_cell.angle_alpha   90.00
_cell.angle_beta   90.00
_cell.angle_gamma   90.00
#
_symmetry.space_group_name_H-M   'P 1'
#
loop_
_entity.id
_entity.type
_entity.pdbx_description
1 polymer ?
#
loop_
_entity_poly.entity_id
_entity_poly.type
_entity_poly.pdbx_seq_one_letter_code
_entity_poly.pdbx_strand_id
1 'polypeptide(L)'
;PLVFVKKTEPIGYQEMVSVRLSDGSMKRGQVLDSSDDIVVVQIFEGTTGIDRSASVRFLGDTMKMPVSRDMLGRVLTGAGEPLDGGSRIVPEKELDIVGAAINPWARDSPADFIQTGISTIDGMNTLVRGQKLPIFSGSGLPHNEIALQIARQAKVLGENEEFAVVFIAMGITNEEKQMFMKEFERTGALKSAVVFLNLADDPAVERIVTPRLGLTTAEYMAFELGMQVLVIMTDVTNYCEALRQVGAAREEVPGRRGYPGYMYTDLAQLYERAGRIKDKKGSITQIPILSMPGDDITHPIPDLSGYITEGQIVLSRELHRNGIYPPVNVSSSLSRLMNSGIGKGKTRDDHKAVSDQLYASYAEGKDLRGLVAIVGKDSLSAKDRKLLDFADLFEDRVVRQGIDEDRSIEGTLNISWEILRELDVDQLTRIDRKYIDQYLQK
;
A
#
# COMPACT_ATOMS: atom_id res chain seq x y z
N PRO A 1 0.43 2.16 28.65
CA PRO A 1 -0.84 2.65 28.05
C PRO A 1 -2.09 1.93 28.60
N LEU A 2 -1.97 1.09 29.64
CA LEU A 2 -3.08 0.35 30.23
C LEU A 2 -3.52 0.94 31.57
N VAL A 3 -4.84 0.92 31.78
CA VAL A 3 -5.47 1.30 33.05
C VAL A 3 -6.38 0.15 33.47
N PHE A 4 -6.30 -0.22 34.74
CA PHE A 4 -7.16 -1.24 35.35
C PHE A 4 -8.29 -0.53 36.07
N VAL A 5 -9.52 -0.78 35.64
CA VAL A 5 -10.72 -0.15 36.17
C VAL A 5 -11.58 -1.18 36.87
N LYS A 6 -12.14 -0.83 38.03
CA LYS A 6 -13.10 -1.72 38.70
C LYS A 6 -14.37 -1.82 37.85
N LYS A 7 -14.81 -3.07 37.60
CA LYS A 7 -16.03 -3.31 36.86
C LYS A 7 -17.26 -2.97 37.71
N THR A 8 -18.14 -2.14 37.18
CA THR A 8 -19.36 -1.71 37.86
C THR A 8 -20.63 -2.06 37.09
N GLU A 9 -20.51 -2.48 35.84
CA GLU A 9 -21.62 -2.80 34.93
C GLU A 9 -21.18 -3.83 33.90
N PRO A 10 -22.07 -4.47 33.16
CA PRO A 10 -21.73 -5.28 32.01
C PRO A 10 -21.02 -4.44 30.94
N ILE A 11 -19.84 -4.89 30.51
CA ILE A 11 -18.96 -4.14 29.59
C ILE A 11 -18.59 -5.05 28.43
N GLY A 12 -18.73 -4.51 27.21
CA GLY A 12 -18.42 -5.20 25.97
C GLY A 12 -16.92 -5.18 25.62
N TYR A 13 -16.47 -6.17 24.90
CA TYR A 13 -15.13 -6.16 24.28
C TYR A 13 -15.03 -5.07 23.22
N GLN A 14 -13.91 -4.35 23.20
CA GLN A 14 -13.66 -3.21 22.30
C GLN A 14 -14.58 -1.99 22.53
N GLU A 15 -15.34 -1.98 23.61
CA GLU A 15 -16.16 -0.84 23.98
C GLU A 15 -15.30 0.40 24.23
N MET A 16 -15.76 1.54 23.73
CA MET A 16 -15.08 2.82 23.91
C MET A 16 -15.26 3.35 25.33
N VAL A 17 -14.19 3.96 25.82
CA VAL A 17 -14.12 4.50 27.18
C VAL A 17 -13.67 5.95 27.12
N SER A 18 -14.35 6.81 27.89
CA SER A 18 -13.95 8.18 28.12
C SER A 18 -13.40 8.33 29.54
N VAL A 19 -12.18 8.83 29.68
CA VAL A 19 -11.51 9.06 30.95
C VAL A 19 -11.36 10.54 31.19
N ARG A 20 -12.00 11.06 32.24
CA ARG A 20 -11.89 12.45 32.66
C ARG A 20 -10.84 12.57 33.75
N LEU A 21 -9.83 13.39 33.53
CA LEU A 21 -8.75 13.65 34.46
C LEU A 21 -9.18 14.70 35.52
N SER A 22 -8.39 14.84 36.57
CA SER A 22 -8.60 15.81 37.65
C SER A 22 -8.54 17.26 37.19
N ASP A 23 -7.79 17.54 36.13
CA ASP A 23 -7.71 18.89 35.52
C ASP A 23 -8.86 19.19 34.54
N GLY A 24 -9.80 18.23 34.37
CA GLY A 24 -10.94 18.34 33.48
C GLY A 24 -10.67 17.93 32.03
N SER A 25 -9.42 17.61 31.68
CA SER A 25 -9.09 17.09 30.35
C SER A 25 -9.68 15.67 30.15
N MET A 26 -9.90 15.32 28.89
CA MET A 26 -10.53 14.05 28.52
C MET A 26 -9.55 13.19 27.72
N LYS A 27 -9.51 11.93 28.05
CA LYS A 27 -8.79 10.92 27.25
C LYS A 27 -9.75 9.83 26.78
N ARG A 28 -9.42 9.21 25.65
CA ARG A 28 -10.20 8.12 25.08
C ARG A 28 -9.45 6.80 25.28
N GLY A 29 -10.20 5.74 25.42
CA GLY A 29 -9.65 4.41 25.51
C GLY A 29 -10.62 3.37 24.97
N GLN A 30 -10.17 2.15 24.97
CA GLN A 30 -10.94 1.00 24.53
C GLN A 30 -10.75 -0.16 25.49
N VAL A 31 -11.82 -0.89 25.74
CA VAL A 31 -11.80 -2.12 26.54
C VAL A 31 -11.04 -3.21 25.77
N LEU A 32 -10.01 -3.75 26.41
CA LEU A 32 -9.22 -4.87 25.89
C LEU A 32 -9.63 -6.21 26.47
N ASP A 33 -9.97 -6.20 27.75
CA ASP A 33 -10.36 -7.39 28.47
C ASP A 33 -11.28 -7.02 29.63
N SER A 34 -12.15 -7.93 30.00
CA SER A 34 -13.12 -7.75 31.08
C SER A 34 -13.28 -9.05 31.84
N SER A 35 -12.76 -9.09 33.07
CA SER A 35 -13.01 -10.15 34.05
C SER A 35 -14.25 -9.87 34.88
N ASP A 36 -14.47 -10.66 35.93
CA ASP A 36 -15.62 -10.45 36.83
C ASP A 36 -15.53 -9.12 37.58
N ASP A 37 -14.34 -8.72 38.00
CA ASP A 37 -14.13 -7.55 38.87
C ASP A 37 -13.35 -6.40 38.22
N ILE A 38 -12.55 -6.69 37.18
CA ILE A 38 -11.61 -5.75 36.59
C ILE A 38 -11.78 -5.66 35.08
N VAL A 39 -11.75 -4.45 34.58
CA VAL A 39 -11.71 -4.12 33.15
C VAL A 39 -10.34 -3.57 32.80
N VAL A 40 -9.70 -4.11 31.79
CA VAL A 40 -8.44 -3.60 31.25
C VAL A 40 -8.78 -2.64 30.12
N VAL A 41 -8.43 -1.39 30.31
CA VAL A 41 -8.66 -0.30 29.34
C VAL A 41 -7.34 0.18 28.76
N GLN A 42 -7.26 0.19 27.47
CA GLN A 42 -6.15 0.79 26.74
C GLN A 42 -6.46 2.25 26.41
N ILE A 43 -5.59 3.16 26.83
CA ILE A 43 -5.76 4.61 26.60
C ILE A 43 -4.99 5.01 25.35
N PHE A 44 -5.66 5.66 24.40
CA PHE A 44 -5.09 6.04 23.11
C PHE A 44 -4.02 7.12 23.26
N GLU A 45 -4.30 8.17 24.05
CA GLU A 45 -3.41 9.30 24.29
C GLU A 45 -2.39 9.03 25.42
N GLY A 46 -2.22 7.77 25.82
CA GLY A 46 -1.31 7.36 26.91
C GLY A 46 -1.84 7.69 28.31
N THR A 47 -1.19 7.11 29.32
CA THR A 47 -1.67 7.14 30.73
C THR A 47 -1.12 8.29 31.55
N THR A 48 -0.31 9.17 30.98
CA THR A 48 0.24 10.35 31.69
C THR A 48 -0.87 11.23 32.24
N GLY A 49 -0.79 11.58 33.50
CA GLY A 49 -1.79 12.42 34.19
C GLY A 49 -3.04 11.67 34.71
N ILE A 50 -3.17 10.36 34.42
CA ILE A 50 -4.25 9.55 34.98
C ILE A 50 -3.85 9.15 36.41
N ASP A 51 -4.64 9.56 37.38
CA ASP A 51 -4.53 9.20 38.78
C ASP A 51 -5.82 8.52 39.31
N ARG A 52 -5.85 8.20 40.58
CA ARG A 52 -7.01 7.53 41.22
C ARG A 52 -8.27 8.40 41.30
N SER A 53 -8.16 9.72 41.07
CA SER A 53 -9.29 10.65 41.05
C SER A 53 -9.96 10.73 39.68
N ALA A 54 -9.32 10.16 38.63
CA ALA A 54 -9.89 10.13 37.30
C ALA A 54 -11.19 9.33 37.27
N SER A 55 -12.18 9.86 36.57
CA SER A 55 -13.45 9.16 36.34
C SER A 55 -13.50 8.51 35.00
N VAL A 56 -13.96 7.27 34.99
CA VAL A 56 -14.05 6.44 33.78
C VAL A 56 -15.52 6.24 33.42
N ARG A 57 -15.88 6.50 32.17
CA ARG A 57 -17.21 6.26 31.63
C ARG A 57 -17.13 5.33 30.44
N PHE A 58 -17.79 4.19 30.50
CA PHE A 58 -18.02 3.28 29.39
C PHE A 58 -19.12 3.84 28.51
N LEU A 59 -18.95 3.76 27.18
CA LEU A 59 -19.82 4.45 26.23
C LEU A 59 -20.89 3.52 25.62
N GLY A 60 -20.81 2.22 25.87
CA GLY A 60 -21.76 1.22 25.35
C GLY A 60 -21.65 0.97 23.87
N ASP A 61 -20.57 1.43 23.22
CA ASP A 61 -20.42 1.34 21.75
C ASP A 61 -18.93 1.16 21.38
N THR A 62 -18.67 0.62 20.20
CA THR A 62 -17.33 0.49 19.62
C THR A 62 -16.87 1.81 19.01
N MET A 63 -15.59 1.86 18.61
CA MET A 63 -15.07 3.04 17.91
C MET A 63 -15.68 3.15 16.51
N LYS A 64 -16.23 4.31 16.20
CA LYS A 64 -16.84 4.63 14.92
C LYS A 64 -16.07 5.72 14.19
N MET A 65 -16.05 5.67 12.87
CA MET A 65 -15.55 6.72 12.00
C MET A 65 -16.73 7.51 11.43
N PRO A 66 -16.80 8.83 11.68
CA PRO A 66 -17.73 9.70 10.98
C PRO A 66 -17.29 9.81 9.51
N VAL A 67 -18.16 9.39 8.58
CA VAL A 67 -17.87 9.39 7.14
C VAL A 67 -18.83 10.29 6.39
N SER A 68 -18.31 10.99 5.41
CA SER A 68 -19.02 11.90 4.51
C SER A 68 -18.26 12.05 3.20
N ARG A 69 -18.94 12.43 2.12
CA ARG A 69 -18.27 12.83 0.88
C ARG A 69 -17.33 14.04 1.08
N ASP A 70 -17.62 14.90 2.06
CA ASP A 70 -16.81 16.07 2.39
C ASP A 70 -15.43 15.73 3.00
N MET A 71 -15.12 14.45 3.18
CA MET A 71 -13.77 14.01 3.57
C MET A 71 -12.76 14.16 2.42
N LEU A 72 -13.19 14.22 1.16
CA LEU A 72 -12.29 14.49 0.04
C LEU A 72 -11.63 15.85 0.21
N GLY A 73 -10.34 15.90 0.04
CA GLY A 73 -9.55 17.10 0.24
C GLY A 73 -9.07 17.32 1.68
N ARG A 74 -9.40 16.42 2.61
CA ARG A 74 -9.09 16.58 4.03
C ARG A 74 -7.82 15.82 4.45
N VAL A 75 -7.16 16.41 5.42
CA VAL A 75 -6.02 15.79 6.13
C VAL A 75 -6.41 15.61 7.60
N LEU A 76 -6.32 14.37 8.05
CA LEU A 76 -6.73 13.94 9.38
C LEU A 76 -5.54 13.36 10.15
N THR A 77 -5.60 13.41 11.47
CA THR A 77 -4.66 12.69 12.35
C THR A 77 -4.89 11.17 12.24
N GLY A 78 -3.99 10.39 12.83
CA GLY A 78 -4.17 8.94 12.98
C GLY A 78 -5.41 8.54 13.77
N ALA A 79 -5.96 9.44 14.57
CA ALA A 79 -7.21 9.27 15.32
C ALA A 79 -8.46 9.76 14.57
N GLY A 80 -8.32 10.26 13.33
CA GLY A 80 -9.43 10.75 12.51
C GLY A 80 -9.88 12.18 12.79
N GLU A 81 -9.12 12.96 13.58
CA GLU A 81 -9.42 14.36 13.83
C GLU A 81 -8.79 15.27 12.76
N PRO A 82 -9.43 16.39 12.39
CA PRO A 82 -8.88 17.31 11.40
C PRO A 82 -7.48 17.83 11.77
N LEU A 83 -6.54 17.72 10.84
CA LEU A 83 -5.16 18.23 10.94
C LEU A 83 -4.93 19.46 10.06
N ASP A 84 -5.81 19.69 9.09
CA ASP A 84 -5.76 20.76 8.09
C ASP A 84 -6.32 22.11 8.57
N GLY A 85 -6.68 22.23 9.86
CA GLY A 85 -7.31 23.43 10.41
C GLY A 85 -8.79 23.61 10.01
N GLY A 86 -9.35 22.67 9.25
CA GLY A 86 -10.76 22.67 8.91
C GLY A 86 -11.66 22.26 10.09
N SER A 87 -12.97 22.45 9.91
CA SER A 87 -13.98 22.01 10.89
C SER A 87 -14.03 20.48 10.98
N ARG A 88 -14.59 19.96 12.06
CA ARG A 88 -14.91 18.53 12.17
C ARG A 88 -15.80 18.09 11.04
N ILE A 89 -15.59 16.84 10.60
CA ILE A 89 -16.42 16.20 9.58
C ILE A 89 -17.86 16.10 10.12
N VAL A 90 -18.79 16.64 9.36
CA VAL A 90 -20.23 16.42 9.63
C VAL A 90 -20.57 15.05 9.03
N PRO A 91 -20.95 14.06 9.86
CA PRO A 91 -21.15 12.71 9.36
C PRO A 91 -22.44 12.59 8.55
N GLU A 92 -22.35 11.97 7.36
CA GLU A 92 -23.51 11.39 6.70
C GLU A 92 -23.87 10.04 7.34
N LYS A 93 -22.82 9.31 7.78
CA LYS A 93 -22.92 8.06 8.56
C LYS A 93 -21.81 7.97 9.58
N GLU A 94 -22.05 7.17 10.61
CA GLU A 94 -21.02 6.70 11.56
C GLU A 94 -20.85 5.19 11.37
N LEU A 95 -19.68 4.75 10.95
CA LEU A 95 -19.38 3.36 10.65
C LEU A 95 -18.39 2.79 11.65
N ASP A 96 -18.61 1.54 12.06
CA ASP A 96 -17.67 0.80 12.92
C ASP A 96 -16.33 0.60 12.20
N ILE A 97 -15.22 0.90 12.89
CA ILE A 97 -13.89 0.81 12.29
C ILE A 97 -13.33 -0.62 12.21
N VAL A 98 -13.90 -1.55 12.94
CA VAL A 98 -13.49 -2.96 12.88
C VAL A 98 -13.68 -3.50 11.47
N GLY A 99 -14.76 -3.05 10.81
CA GLY A 99 -15.07 -3.46 9.46
C GLY A 99 -15.26 -4.98 9.36
N ALA A 100 -15.40 -5.46 8.15
CA ALA A 100 -15.45 -6.89 7.87
C ALA A 100 -14.75 -7.18 6.54
N ALA A 101 -14.05 -8.31 6.47
CA ALA A 101 -13.61 -8.85 5.19
C ALA A 101 -14.81 -9.01 4.26
N ILE A 102 -14.62 -8.68 2.98
CA ILE A 102 -15.66 -8.86 1.97
C ILE A 102 -16.06 -10.34 1.95
N ASN A 103 -17.36 -10.62 2.11
CA ASN A 103 -17.87 -11.97 2.04
C ASN A 103 -17.41 -12.65 0.72
N PRO A 104 -16.76 -13.80 0.76
CA PRO A 104 -16.24 -14.48 -0.45
C PRO A 104 -17.32 -14.72 -1.53
N TRP A 105 -18.56 -14.98 -1.13
CA TRP A 105 -19.68 -15.16 -2.06
C TRP A 105 -20.08 -13.87 -2.78
N ALA A 106 -19.98 -12.74 -2.10
CA ALA A 106 -20.30 -11.42 -2.65
C ALA A 106 -19.10 -10.82 -3.42
N ARG A 107 -17.91 -11.39 -3.26
CA ARG A 107 -16.69 -10.88 -3.91
C ARG A 107 -16.76 -11.12 -5.42
N ASP A 108 -16.43 -10.10 -6.19
CA ASP A 108 -16.18 -10.20 -7.62
C ASP A 108 -14.68 -10.33 -7.88
N SER A 109 -14.31 -10.99 -9.00
CA SER A 109 -12.91 -11.18 -9.35
C SER A 109 -12.25 -9.85 -9.72
N PRO A 110 -11.03 -9.59 -9.25
CA PRO A 110 -10.26 -8.45 -9.71
C PRO A 110 -10.09 -8.49 -11.22
N ALA A 111 -10.44 -7.39 -11.86
CA ALA A 111 -10.33 -7.17 -13.29
C ALA A 111 -10.13 -5.67 -13.55
N ASP A 112 -9.77 -5.33 -14.76
CA ASP A 112 -9.50 -3.98 -15.22
C ASP A 112 -8.17 -3.41 -14.74
N PHE A 113 -7.58 -2.63 -15.60
CA PHE A 113 -6.27 -2.03 -15.42
C PHE A 113 -6.34 -0.76 -14.58
N ILE A 114 -5.44 -0.62 -13.62
CA ILE A 114 -5.16 0.66 -12.96
C ILE A 114 -3.80 1.14 -13.44
N GLN A 115 -3.77 2.29 -14.10
CA GLN A 115 -2.53 2.93 -14.50
C GLN A 115 -1.93 3.65 -13.29
N THR A 116 -0.72 3.27 -12.90
CA THR A 116 0.04 3.94 -11.84
C THR A 116 0.94 5.04 -12.38
N GLY A 117 1.17 5.07 -13.70
CA GLY A 117 2.09 5.96 -14.37
C GLY A 117 3.56 5.56 -14.22
N ILE A 118 3.84 4.40 -13.62
CA ILE A 118 5.18 3.84 -13.43
C ILE A 118 5.34 2.63 -14.35
N SER A 119 6.24 2.73 -15.32
CA SER A 119 6.41 1.74 -16.39
C SER A 119 6.66 0.32 -15.91
N THR A 120 7.47 0.13 -14.87
CA THR A 120 7.78 -1.18 -14.31
C THR A 120 6.61 -1.83 -13.59
N ILE A 121 5.70 -1.03 -13.03
CA ILE A 121 4.44 -1.51 -12.46
C ILE A 121 3.47 -1.78 -13.60
N ASP A 122 3.15 -0.77 -14.38
CA ASP A 122 2.10 -0.83 -15.40
C ASP A 122 2.41 -1.85 -16.50
N GLY A 123 3.67 -1.89 -16.96
CA GLY A 123 4.10 -2.77 -18.06
C GLY A 123 4.47 -4.19 -17.66
N MET A 124 4.98 -4.40 -16.44
CA MET A 124 5.60 -5.67 -16.03
C MET A 124 4.90 -6.36 -14.87
N ASN A 125 4.25 -5.60 -13.98
CA ASN A 125 3.66 -6.06 -12.74
C ASN A 125 2.32 -5.35 -12.48
N THR A 126 1.49 -5.32 -13.47
CA THR A 126 0.26 -4.51 -13.55
C THR A 126 -0.61 -4.59 -12.31
N LEU A 127 -0.99 -3.43 -11.80
CA LEU A 127 -2.00 -3.29 -10.75
C LEU A 127 -3.40 -3.48 -11.33
N VAL A 128 -4.17 -4.34 -10.70
CA VAL A 128 -5.53 -4.68 -11.13
C VAL A 128 -6.56 -4.16 -10.14
N ARG A 129 -7.67 -3.65 -10.63
CA ARG A 129 -8.76 -3.12 -9.80
C ARG A 129 -9.31 -4.17 -8.83
N GLY A 130 -9.29 -3.85 -7.55
CA GLY A 130 -9.69 -4.76 -6.48
C GLY A 130 -8.57 -5.66 -5.94
N GLN A 131 -7.34 -5.48 -6.40
CA GLN A 131 -6.15 -6.23 -5.98
C GLN A 131 -5.49 -5.63 -4.73
N LYS A 132 -4.76 -6.47 -4.02
CA LYS A 132 -3.78 -6.10 -2.97
C LYS A 132 -2.39 -6.36 -3.51
N LEU A 133 -1.63 -5.30 -3.83
CA LEU A 133 -0.28 -5.41 -4.40
C LEU A 133 0.71 -4.59 -3.54
N PRO A 134 1.38 -5.20 -2.57
CA PRO A 134 2.30 -4.51 -1.69
C PRO A 134 3.59 -4.11 -2.40
N ILE A 135 4.21 -3.03 -1.88
CA ILE A 135 5.58 -2.63 -2.20
C ILE A 135 6.49 -3.03 -1.04
N PHE A 136 7.42 -3.93 -1.32
CA PHE A 136 8.48 -4.35 -0.39
C PHE A 136 9.70 -3.47 -0.60
N SER A 137 9.93 -2.59 0.35
CA SER A 137 11.04 -1.64 0.37
C SER A 137 12.12 -2.05 1.36
N GLY A 138 13.17 -1.29 1.44
CA GLY A 138 14.20 -1.35 2.45
C GLY A 138 14.44 0.03 3.06
N SER A 139 15.05 0.09 4.24
CA SER A 139 15.36 1.36 4.88
C SER A 139 16.17 2.27 3.97
N GLY A 140 15.75 3.53 3.81
CA GLY A 140 16.38 4.54 2.96
C GLY A 140 16.16 4.37 1.46
N LEU A 141 15.26 3.48 1.02
CA LEU A 141 14.79 3.43 -0.36
C LEU A 141 13.60 4.40 -0.56
N PRO A 142 13.38 4.93 -1.78
CA PRO A 142 12.43 6.02 -2.04
C PRO A 142 10.96 5.54 -2.14
N HIS A 143 10.50 4.77 -1.15
CA HIS A 143 9.14 4.23 -1.18
C HIS A 143 8.07 5.30 -0.91
N ASN A 144 8.39 6.33 -0.13
CA ASN A 144 7.48 7.43 0.11
C ASN A 144 7.28 8.30 -1.13
N GLU A 145 8.34 8.54 -1.90
CA GLU A 145 8.30 9.24 -3.18
C GLU A 145 7.46 8.45 -4.20
N ILE A 146 7.64 7.12 -4.25
CA ILE A 146 6.85 6.24 -5.11
C ILE A 146 5.37 6.25 -4.68
N ALA A 147 5.09 6.21 -3.39
CA ALA A 147 3.72 6.31 -2.86
C ALA A 147 3.03 7.60 -3.29
N LEU A 148 3.72 8.74 -3.16
CA LEU A 148 3.23 10.05 -3.60
C LEU A 148 3.05 10.14 -5.11
N GLN A 149 4.00 9.59 -5.89
CA GLN A 149 3.91 9.54 -7.34
C GLN A 149 2.66 8.77 -7.77
N ILE A 150 2.42 7.58 -7.20
CA ILE A 150 1.22 6.79 -7.47
C ILE A 150 -0.04 7.54 -7.01
N ALA A 151 -0.05 8.10 -5.79
CA ALA A 151 -1.21 8.85 -5.26
C ALA A 151 -1.63 10.02 -6.15
N ARG A 152 -0.64 10.69 -6.77
CA ARG A 152 -0.86 11.83 -7.67
C ARG A 152 -1.42 11.44 -9.03
N GLN A 153 -0.94 10.35 -9.62
CA GLN A 153 -1.14 10.07 -11.04
C GLN A 153 -1.94 8.81 -11.34
N ALA A 154 -2.24 7.99 -10.31
CA ALA A 154 -3.02 6.79 -10.50
C ALA A 154 -4.43 7.08 -11.02
N LYS A 155 -4.87 6.27 -11.99
CA LYS A 155 -6.19 6.41 -12.60
C LYS A 155 -6.68 5.08 -13.18
N VAL A 156 -7.99 4.93 -13.25
CA VAL A 156 -8.64 3.87 -14.03
C VAL A 156 -8.78 4.36 -15.47
N LEU A 157 -8.39 3.54 -16.45
CA LEU A 157 -8.60 3.84 -17.86
C LEU A 157 -10.05 3.51 -18.22
N GLY A 158 -10.81 4.49 -18.70
CA GLY A 158 -12.20 4.34 -19.10
C GLY A 158 -13.03 5.60 -18.83
N GLU A 159 -14.27 5.61 -19.28
CA GLU A 159 -15.13 6.78 -19.18
C GLU A 159 -15.70 6.97 -17.77
N ASN A 160 -15.61 8.20 -17.24
CA ASN A 160 -16.40 8.76 -16.12
C ASN A 160 -16.51 7.94 -14.82
N GLU A 161 -15.48 7.23 -14.42
CA GLU A 161 -15.44 6.65 -13.07
C GLU A 161 -14.83 7.65 -12.08
N GLU A 162 -15.55 7.95 -11.00
CA GLU A 162 -15.00 8.75 -9.90
C GLU A 162 -13.88 7.96 -9.22
N PHE A 163 -12.70 8.54 -9.16
CA PHE A 163 -11.52 7.92 -8.55
C PHE A 163 -11.09 8.72 -7.31
N ALA A 164 -10.80 8.01 -6.24
CA ALA A 164 -10.31 8.61 -5.00
C ALA A 164 -9.11 7.84 -4.46
N VAL A 165 -8.25 8.56 -3.73
CA VAL A 165 -7.12 7.99 -3.00
C VAL A 165 -7.37 8.13 -1.51
N VAL A 166 -7.20 7.05 -0.76
CA VAL A 166 -7.11 7.11 0.71
C VAL A 166 -5.65 6.83 1.07
N PHE A 167 -4.94 7.87 1.49
CA PHE A 167 -3.53 7.80 1.84
C PHE A 167 -3.39 7.69 3.36
N ILE A 168 -2.75 6.63 3.84
CA ILE A 168 -2.63 6.30 5.26
C ILE A 168 -1.14 6.19 5.59
N ALA A 169 -0.62 7.16 6.34
CA ALA A 169 0.75 7.17 6.80
C ALA A 169 0.82 6.82 8.29
N MET A 170 1.62 5.82 8.63
CA MET A 170 1.72 5.23 9.96
C MET A 170 3.15 5.33 10.51
N GLY A 171 3.32 6.03 11.63
CA GLY A 171 4.60 6.16 12.31
C GLY A 171 5.63 6.95 11.52
N ILE A 172 5.20 7.93 10.75
CA ILE A 172 6.07 8.78 9.93
C ILE A 172 6.71 9.89 10.76
N THR A 173 7.86 10.36 10.30
CA THR A 173 8.53 11.51 10.90
C THR A 173 7.82 12.82 10.55
N ASN A 174 8.09 13.89 11.32
CA ASN A 174 7.59 15.22 10.99
C ASN A 174 8.14 15.74 9.65
N GLU A 175 9.33 15.32 9.25
CA GLU A 175 9.92 15.64 7.95
C GLU A 175 9.12 14.99 6.79
N GLU A 176 8.83 13.69 6.91
CA GLU A 176 8.00 12.97 5.95
C GLU A 176 6.58 13.55 5.85
N LYS A 177 5.97 13.92 7.00
CA LYS A 177 4.69 14.65 7.02
C LYS A 177 4.75 15.92 6.19
N GLN A 178 5.79 16.76 6.39
CA GLN A 178 5.95 17.99 5.63
C GLN A 178 6.16 17.72 4.13
N MET A 179 6.91 16.66 3.80
CA MET A 179 7.11 16.25 2.42
C MET A 179 5.77 15.86 1.78
N PHE A 180 4.97 15.02 2.45
CA PHE A 180 3.65 14.61 1.95
C PHE A 180 2.72 15.81 1.75
N MET A 181 2.62 16.69 2.74
CA MET A 181 1.75 17.86 2.67
C MET A 181 2.13 18.78 1.52
N LYS A 182 3.43 19.11 1.38
CA LYS A 182 3.92 19.96 0.29
C LYS A 182 3.64 19.34 -1.09
N GLU A 183 3.81 18.02 -1.22
CA GLU A 183 3.59 17.35 -2.49
C GLU A 183 2.11 17.29 -2.86
N PHE A 184 1.22 16.98 -1.93
CA PHE A 184 -0.22 17.03 -2.16
C PHE A 184 -0.72 18.44 -2.52
N GLU A 185 -0.19 19.48 -1.87
CA GLU A 185 -0.51 20.88 -2.19
C GLU A 185 0.03 21.27 -3.58
N ARG A 186 1.32 20.97 -3.85
CA ARG A 186 2.00 21.31 -5.13
C ARG A 186 1.27 20.73 -6.33
N THR A 187 0.80 19.51 -6.20
CA THR A 187 0.20 18.75 -7.31
C THR A 187 -1.31 18.93 -7.39
N GLY A 188 -1.97 19.41 -6.32
CA GLY A 188 -3.42 19.48 -6.21
C GLY A 188 -4.10 18.10 -6.07
N ALA A 189 -3.33 17.02 -5.87
CA ALA A 189 -3.84 15.66 -5.71
C ALA A 189 -4.70 15.48 -4.46
N LEU A 190 -4.58 16.38 -3.49
CA LEU A 190 -5.42 16.36 -2.28
C LEU A 190 -6.91 16.44 -2.60
N LYS A 191 -7.32 17.12 -3.69
CA LYS A 191 -8.75 17.28 -4.05
C LYS A 191 -9.49 15.96 -4.24
N SER A 192 -8.79 14.93 -4.66
CA SER A 192 -9.31 13.56 -4.84
C SER A 192 -8.78 12.59 -3.80
N ALA A 193 -8.18 13.07 -2.72
CA ALA A 193 -7.60 12.24 -1.68
C ALA A 193 -8.19 12.54 -0.30
N VAL A 194 -8.13 11.52 0.57
CA VAL A 194 -8.25 11.66 2.03
C VAL A 194 -6.95 11.18 2.64
N VAL A 195 -6.36 11.97 3.51
CA VAL A 195 -5.04 11.68 4.07
C VAL A 195 -5.15 11.49 5.58
N PHE A 196 -4.67 10.34 6.08
CA PHE A 196 -4.53 10.05 7.50
C PHE A 196 -3.04 10.04 7.86
N LEU A 197 -2.64 10.81 8.86
CA LEU A 197 -1.25 10.94 9.28
C LEU A 197 -1.11 10.59 10.77
N ASN A 198 -0.42 9.48 11.06
CA ASN A 198 0.04 9.14 12.40
C ASN A 198 1.56 9.33 12.45
N LEU A 199 2.03 10.11 13.38
CA LEU A 199 3.44 10.45 13.53
C LEU A 199 4.19 9.40 14.36
N ALA A 200 5.52 9.44 14.28
CA ALA A 200 6.39 8.51 15.02
C ALA A 200 6.30 8.71 16.55
N ASP A 201 6.03 9.95 17.00
CA ASP A 201 5.87 10.32 18.38
C ASP A 201 4.42 10.18 18.89
N ASP A 202 3.45 9.89 18.00
CA ASP A 202 2.09 9.54 18.39
C ASP A 202 2.05 8.17 19.08
N PRO A 203 1.06 7.94 19.96
CA PRO A 203 0.92 6.66 20.67
C PRO A 203 0.80 5.45 19.74
N ALA A 204 1.46 4.35 20.09
CA ALA A 204 1.41 3.09 19.31
C ALA A 204 -0.02 2.58 19.08
N VAL A 205 -0.92 2.84 20.04
CA VAL A 205 -2.33 2.44 19.93
C VAL A 205 -3.04 3.19 18.82
N GLU A 206 -2.80 4.49 18.71
CA GLU A 206 -3.34 5.30 17.61
C GLU A 206 -2.89 4.76 16.27
N ARG A 207 -1.61 4.37 16.16
CA ARG A 207 -1.06 3.74 14.94
C ARG A 207 -1.80 2.47 14.53
N ILE A 208 -2.26 1.66 15.50
CA ILE A 208 -3.06 0.44 15.24
C ILE A 208 -4.46 0.80 14.73
N VAL A 209 -5.03 1.90 15.18
CA VAL A 209 -6.36 2.36 14.79
C VAL A 209 -6.36 3.04 13.41
N THR A 210 -5.30 3.77 13.09
CA THR A 210 -5.17 4.59 11.87
C THR A 210 -5.57 3.86 10.57
N PRO A 211 -5.06 2.67 10.26
CA PRO A 211 -5.43 1.98 9.02
C PRO A 211 -6.89 1.52 9.02
N ARG A 212 -7.47 1.25 10.19
CA ARG A 212 -8.89 0.88 10.29
C ARG A 212 -9.81 2.05 9.95
N LEU A 213 -9.49 3.26 10.45
CA LEU A 213 -10.21 4.49 10.11
C LEU A 213 -10.14 4.79 8.60
N GLY A 214 -8.93 4.73 8.04
CA GLY A 214 -8.74 4.96 6.61
C GLY A 214 -9.47 3.94 5.73
N LEU A 215 -9.43 2.66 6.10
CA LEU A 215 -10.16 1.62 5.37
C LEU A 215 -11.67 1.75 5.49
N THR A 216 -12.19 2.16 6.66
CA THR A 216 -13.63 2.44 6.84
C THR A 216 -14.07 3.61 5.95
N THR A 217 -13.24 4.65 5.84
CA THR A 217 -13.46 5.74 4.89
C THR A 217 -13.47 5.24 3.44
N ALA A 218 -12.51 4.38 3.08
CA ALA A 218 -12.43 3.79 1.75
C ALA A 218 -13.66 2.92 1.42
N GLU A 219 -14.14 2.13 2.38
CA GLU A 219 -15.35 1.31 2.22
C GLU A 219 -16.59 2.17 1.97
N TYR A 220 -16.73 3.26 2.71
CA TYR A 220 -17.83 4.21 2.49
C TYR A 220 -17.78 4.80 1.07
N MET A 221 -16.62 5.31 0.66
CA MET A 221 -16.44 5.89 -0.67
C MET A 221 -16.67 4.88 -1.79
N ALA A 222 -16.15 3.66 -1.64
CA ALA A 222 -16.27 2.64 -2.65
C ALA A 222 -17.68 2.04 -2.71
N PHE A 223 -18.20 1.59 -1.58
CA PHE A 223 -19.39 0.73 -1.58
C PHE A 223 -20.71 1.48 -1.33
N GLU A 224 -20.64 2.72 -0.85
CA GLU A 224 -21.82 3.58 -0.69
C GLU A 224 -21.87 4.68 -1.77
N LEU A 225 -20.74 5.34 -2.06
CA LEU A 225 -20.67 6.39 -3.08
C LEU A 225 -20.35 5.86 -4.48
N GLY A 226 -19.93 4.60 -4.62
CA GLY A 226 -19.66 3.96 -5.91
C GLY A 226 -18.35 4.37 -6.57
N MET A 227 -17.38 4.90 -5.80
CA MET A 227 -16.09 5.38 -6.30
C MET A 227 -15.09 4.23 -6.48
N GLN A 228 -14.12 4.42 -7.38
CA GLN A 228 -12.93 3.57 -7.44
C GLN A 228 -11.91 4.12 -6.45
N VAL A 229 -11.60 3.35 -5.40
CA VAL A 229 -10.74 3.82 -4.31
C VAL A 229 -9.42 3.08 -4.33
N LEU A 230 -8.32 3.83 -4.41
CA LEU A 230 -6.97 3.34 -4.20
C LEU A 230 -6.54 3.67 -2.77
N VAL A 231 -6.28 2.66 -1.98
CA VAL A 231 -5.74 2.81 -0.62
C VAL A 231 -4.23 2.58 -0.65
N ILE A 232 -3.46 3.58 -0.23
CA ILE A 232 -2.00 3.50 -0.05
C ILE A 232 -1.72 3.55 1.44
N MET A 233 -1.06 2.52 1.96
CA MET A 233 -0.70 2.42 3.39
C MET A 233 0.82 2.38 3.53
N THR A 234 1.42 3.38 4.17
CA THR A 234 2.86 3.46 4.46
C THR A 234 3.10 3.88 5.92
N ASP A 235 3.95 3.30 6.75
CA ASP A 235 4.67 2.04 6.56
C ASP A 235 4.01 0.93 7.40
N VAL A 236 3.66 -0.17 6.75
CA VAL A 236 3.04 -1.32 7.44
C VAL A 236 4.00 -1.94 8.46
N THR A 237 5.31 -1.77 8.29
CA THR A 237 6.30 -2.22 9.29
C THR A 237 6.12 -1.47 10.60
N ASN A 238 5.89 -0.15 10.56
CA ASN A 238 5.61 0.65 11.74
C ASN A 238 4.31 0.21 12.44
N TYR A 239 3.31 -0.19 11.66
CA TYR A 239 2.08 -0.78 12.17
C TYR A 239 2.35 -2.09 12.93
N CYS A 240 3.11 -3.01 12.34
CA CYS A 240 3.47 -4.28 12.97
C CYS A 240 4.34 -4.08 14.23
N GLU A 241 5.23 -3.08 14.22
CA GLU A 241 5.99 -2.70 15.41
C GLU A 241 5.09 -2.15 16.53
N ALA A 242 4.04 -1.39 16.19
CA ALA A 242 3.06 -0.96 17.16
C ALA A 242 2.30 -2.16 17.77
N LEU A 243 1.91 -3.16 16.98
CA LEU A 243 1.33 -4.40 17.49
C LEU A 243 2.29 -5.12 18.44
N ARG A 244 3.59 -5.21 18.11
CA ARG A 244 4.61 -5.81 18.97
C ARG A 244 4.76 -5.05 20.29
N GLN A 245 4.80 -3.72 20.26
CA GLN A 245 4.89 -2.88 21.46
C GLN A 245 3.67 -3.05 22.38
N VAL A 246 2.48 -3.08 21.80
CA VAL A 246 1.23 -3.22 22.56
C VAL A 246 1.11 -4.64 23.12
N GLY A 247 1.46 -5.68 22.34
CA GLY A 247 1.47 -7.07 22.82
C GLY A 247 2.46 -7.28 23.96
N ALA A 248 3.66 -6.69 23.87
CA ALA A 248 4.64 -6.72 24.95
C ALA A 248 4.14 -6.00 26.22
N ALA A 249 3.44 -4.87 26.07
CA ALA A 249 2.86 -4.15 27.20
C ALA A 249 1.69 -4.91 27.88
N ARG A 250 1.07 -5.85 27.16
CA ARG A 250 0.02 -6.75 27.66
C ARG A 250 0.58 -8.07 28.21
N GLU A 251 1.91 -8.27 28.19
CA GLU A 251 2.55 -9.52 28.57
C GLU A 251 2.08 -10.75 27.75
N GLU A 252 1.66 -10.50 26.49
CA GLU A 252 1.26 -11.55 25.59
C GLU A 252 2.44 -12.45 25.24
N VAL A 253 2.18 -13.78 25.07
CA VAL A 253 3.21 -14.72 24.65
C VAL A 253 3.68 -14.37 23.23
N PRO A 254 4.97 -14.02 23.05
CA PRO A 254 5.46 -13.59 21.75
C PRO A 254 5.55 -14.76 20.78
N GLY A 255 5.19 -14.50 19.53
CA GLY A 255 5.46 -15.36 18.40
C GLY A 255 6.85 -15.14 17.78
N ARG A 256 6.98 -15.46 16.49
CA ARG A 256 8.23 -15.31 15.73
C ARG A 256 8.78 -13.88 15.79
N ARG A 257 10.05 -13.72 16.16
CA ARG A 257 10.77 -12.43 16.33
C ARG A 257 10.09 -11.44 17.27
N GLY A 258 9.29 -11.91 18.22
CA GLY A 258 8.64 -11.08 19.23
C GLY A 258 7.32 -10.43 18.79
N TYR A 259 6.84 -10.69 17.59
CA TYR A 259 5.53 -10.23 17.13
C TYR A 259 4.40 -11.04 17.77
N PRO A 260 3.19 -10.46 17.94
CA PRO A 260 2.04 -11.19 18.44
C PRO A 260 1.69 -12.38 17.54
N GLY A 261 1.26 -13.49 18.14
CA GLY A 261 0.87 -14.68 17.39
C GLY A 261 -0.28 -14.44 16.39
N TYR A 262 -1.12 -13.44 16.67
CA TYR A 262 -2.26 -13.05 15.82
C TYR A 262 -1.91 -12.05 14.70
N MET A 263 -0.64 -11.65 14.52
CA MET A 263 -0.26 -10.65 13.52
C MET A 263 -0.73 -11.01 12.11
N TYR A 264 -0.69 -12.31 11.73
CA TYR A 264 -1.21 -12.77 10.45
C TYR A 264 -2.70 -12.45 10.27
N THR A 265 -3.51 -12.81 11.26
CA THR A 265 -4.97 -12.58 11.23
C THR A 265 -5.28 -11.09 11.21
N ASP A 266 -4.52 -10.30 11.96
CA ASP A 266 -4.71 -8.87 12.03
C ASP A 266 -4.38 -8.17 10.69
N LEU A 267 -3.25 -8.52 10.05
CA LEU A 267 -2.92 -8.07 8.70
C LEU A 267 -3.97 -8.54 7.67
N ALA A 268 -4.43 -9.79 7.78
CA ALA A 268 -5.47 -10.31 6.90
C ALA A 268 -6.77 -9.52 7.03
N GLN A 269 -7.17 -9.12 8.24
CA GLN A 269 -8.36 -8.28 8.46
C GLN A 269 -8.24 -6.92 7.77
N LEU A 270 -7.05 -6.31 7.70
CA LEU A 270 -6.83 -5.07 6.97
C LEU A 270 -6.85 -5.29 5.44
N TYR A 271 -6.10 -6.28 4.97
CA TYR A 271 -5.92 -6.50 3.54
C TYR A 271 -7.17 -7.07 2.86
N GLU A 272 -7.93 -7.93 3.54
CA GLU A 272 -9.16 -8.53 2.98
C GLU A 272 -10.36 -7.56 2.89
N ARG A 273 -10.18 -6.31 3.33
CA ARG A 273 -11.13 -5.22 3.08
C ARG A 273 -11.03 -4.68 1.64
N ALA A 274 -9.94 -4.98 0.93
CA ALA A 274 -9.81 -4.68 -0.50
C ALA A 274 -10.63 -5.65 -1.35
N GLY A 275 -11.12 -5.19 -2.48
CA GLY A 275 -11.78 -6.01 -3.48
C GLY A 275 -12.89 -5.30 -4.21
N ARG A 276 -13.61 -6.10 -4.99
CA ARG A 276 -14.86 -5.73 -5.69
C ARG A 276 -16.01 -6.53 -5.10
N ILE A 277 -17.17 -5.93 -5.03
CA ILE A 277 -18.40 -6.58 -4.59
C ILE A 277 -19.36 -6.65 -5.78
N LYS A 278 -19.96 -7.83 -6.02
CA LYS A 278 -20.98 -8.02 -7.05
C LYS A 278 -22.09 -6.99 -6.88
N ASP A 279 -22.58 -6.47 -7.97
CA ASP A 279 -23.65 -5.45 -8.02
C ASP A 279 -23.30 -4.09 -7.37
N LYS A 280 -22.05 -3.89 -6.94
CA LYS A 280 -21.50 -2.59 -6.51
C LYS A 280 -20.62 -2.01 -7.60
N LYS A 281 -20.78 -0.70 -7.89
CA LYS A 281 -19.98 0.00 -8.89
C LYS A 281 -18.54 0.23 -8.42
N GLY A 282 -18.38 0.61 -7.16
CA GLY A 282 -17.08 0.94 -6.57
C GLY A 282 -16.21 -0.27 -6.24
N SER A 283 -14.95 -0.01 -6.02
CA SER A 283 -13.97 -1.03 -5.62
C SER A 283 -12.89 -0.43 -4.71
N ILE A 284 -12.22 -1.29 -3.95
CA ILE A 284 -11.05 -0.93 -3.15
C ILE A 284 -9.85 -1.70 -3.66
N THR A 285 -8.84 -0.99 -4.12
CA THR A 285 -7.52 -1.52 -4.47
C THR A 285 -6.52 -1.06 -3.41
N GLN A 286 -5.62 -1.94 -2.96
CA GLN A 286 -4.66 -1.61 -1.91
C GLN A 286 -3.22 -1.73 -2.39
N ILE A 287 -2.40 -0.74 -2.04
CA ILE A 287 -0.94 -0.77 -2.12
C ILE A 287 -0.39 -0.61 -0.69
N PRO A 288 -0.27 -1.71 0.07
CA PRO A 288 0.47 -1.69 1.32
C PRO A 288 1.97 -1.53 1.03
N ILE A 289 2.63 -0.59 1.70
CA ILE A 289 4.07 -0.38 1.59
C ILE A 289 4.70 -0.78 2.91
N LEU A 290 5.73 -1.59 2.86
CA LEU A 290 6.46 -2.04 4.03
C LEU A 290 7.97 -1.96 3.82
N SER A 291 8.70 -1.62 4.88
CA SER A 291 10.15 -1.63 4.93
C SER A 291 10.64 -2.96 5.52
N MET A 292 11.37 -3.74 4.73
CA MET A 292 11.94 -5.01 5.18
C MET A 292 13.10 -4.75 6.15
N PRO A 293 13.01 -5.20 7.43
CA PRO A 293 14.13 -5.06 8.35
C PRO A 293 15.36 -5.83 7.84
N GLY A 294 16.48 -5.12 7.66
CA GLY A 294 17.72 -5.69 7.15
C GLY A 294 17.64 -6.16 5.68
N ASP A 295 16.72 -5.63 4.88
CA ASP A 295 16.42 -6.08 3.51
C ASP A 295 16.04 -7.58 3.42
N ASP A 296 15.60 -8.18 4.53
CA ASP A 296 15.28 -9.60 4.66
C ASP A 296 13.82 -9.87 4.27
N ILE A 297 13.60 -10.36 3.05
CA ILE A 297 12.27 -10.73 2.54
C ILE A 297 11.65 -11.91 3.32
N THR A 298 12.45 -12.68 4.07
CA THR A 298 11.97 -13.78 4.91
C THR A 298 11.56 -13.33 6.32
N HIS A 299 11.68 -12.03 6.61
CA HIS A 299 11.19 -11.45 7.86
C HIS A 299 9.68 -11.64 7.99
N PRO A 300 9.11 -11.86 9.21
CA PRO A 300 7.68 -12.12 9.39
C PRO A 300 6.74 -11.13 8.69
N ILE A 301 7.10 -9.86 8.62
CA ILE A 301 6.24 -8.82 8.01
C ILE A 301 6.07 -9.01 6.50
N PRO A 302 7.14 -9.03 5.67
CA PRO A 302 6.99 -9.30 4.24
C PRO A 302 6.51 -10.74 3.97
N ASP A 303 6.96 -11.73 4.73
CA ASP A 303 6.57 -13.12 4.58
C ASP A 303 5.05 -13.29 4.73
N LEU A 304 4.46 -12.81 5.83
CA LEU A 304 3.02 -12.88 6.06
C LEU A 304 2.22 -12.03 5.06
N SER A 305 2.71 -10.83 4.72
CA SER A 305 2.06 -9.98 3.71
C SER A 305 2.02 -10.66 2.34
N GLY A 306 3.10 -11.33 1.94
CA GLY A 306 3.18 -12.07 0.69
C GLY A 306 2.20 -13.25 0.59
N TYR A 307 1.84 -13.88 1.73
CA TYR A 307 0.83 -14.94 1.77
C TYR A 307 -0.59 -14.41 1.58
N ILE A 308 -0.89 -13.21 2.09
CA ILE A 308 -2.24 -12.65 2.07
C ILE A 308 -2.54 -11.97 0.72
N THR A 309 -1.52 -11.41 0.07
CA THR A 309 -1.67 -10.55 -1.10
C THR A 309 -1.48 -11.28 -2.43
N GLU A 310 -1.84 -10.65 -3.54
CA GLU A 310 -1.78 -11.25 -4.88
C GLU A 310 -0.49 -10.89 -5.64
N GLY A 311 0.64 -10.85 -4.96
CA GLY A 311 1.95 -10.55 -5.50
C GLY A 311 2.71 -9.53 -4.66
N GLN A 312 3.80 -8.98 -5.19
CA GLN A 312 4.58 -7.91 -4.58
C GLN A 312 5.40 -7.15 -5.61
N ILE A 313 5.64 -5.88 -5.35
CA ILE A 313 6.66 -5.06 -6.02
C ILE A 313 7.85 -4.97 -5.07
N VAL A 314 9.05 -5.31 -5.52
CA VAL A 314 10.26 -5.30 -4.69
C VAL A 314 11.17 -4.16 -5.16
N LEU A 315 11.62 -3.32 -4.22
CA LEU A 315 12.60 -2.27 -4.51
C LEU A 315 14.03 -2.79 -4.36
N SER A 316 14.90 -2.38 -5.26
CA SER A 316 16.32 -2.79 -5.31
C SER A 316 17.24 -1.72 -4.78
N ARG A 317 18.03 -2.06 -3.77
CA ARG A 317 19.10 -1.20 -3.28
C ARG A 317 20.23 -1.01 -4.31
N GLU A 318 20.48 -2.01 -5.14
CA GLU A 318 21.47 -1.94 -6.22
C GLU A 318 21.06 -0.89 -7.27
N LEU A 319 19.82 -0.98 -7.80
CA LEU A 319 19.30 0.00 -8.75
C LEU A 319 19.28 1.42 -8.17
N HIS A 320 18.91 1.55 -6.89
CA HIS A 320 18.93 2.84 -6.21
C HIS A 320 20.33 3.43 -6.11
N ARG A 321 21.35 2.62 -5.74
CA ARG A 321 22.76 3.06 -5.73
C ARG A 321 23.28 3.47 -7.10
N ASN A 322 22.76 2.84 -8.16
CA ASN A 322 23.07 3.20 -9.55
C ASN A 322 22.31 4.44 -10.04
N GLY A 323 21.59 5.12 -9.14
CA GLY A 323 20.83 6.34 -9.47
C GLY A 323 19.60 6.07 -10.35
N ILE A 324 19.05 4.87 -10.34
CA ILE A 324 17.83 4.51 -11.06
C ILE A 324 16.61 4.74 -10.16
N TYR A 325 15.66 5.51 -10.65
CA TYR A 325 14.36 5.77 -10.01
C TYR A 325 13.22 5.52 -11.01
N PRO A 326 12.11 4.90 -10.57
CA PRO A 326 11.95 4.14 -9.33
C PRO A 326 12.78 2.84 -9.36
N PRO A 327 13.44 2.45 -8.26
CA PRO A 327 14.36 1.31 -8.26
C PRO A 327 13.63 -0.03 -8.15
N VAL A 328 12.68 -0.30 -9.04
CA VAL A 328 11.88 -1.53 -9.02
C VAL A 328 12.66 -2.71 -9.57
N ASN A 329 12.84 -3.75 -8.76
CA ASN A 329 13.44 -5.01 -9.18
C ASN A 329 12.40 -5.90 -9.88
N VAL A 330 12.35 -5.83 -11.19
CA VAL A 330 11.36 -6.58 -12.00
C VAL A 330 11.50 -8.09 -11.82
N SER A 331 12.74 -8.60 -11.61
CA SER A 331 12.99 -10.04 -11.46
C SER A 331 12.41 -10.63 -10.18
N SER A 332 12.30 -9.83 -9.11
CA SER A 332 11.75 -10.25 -7.81
C SER A 332 10.31 -9.79 -7.61
N SER A 333 9.77 -8.99 -8.54
CA SER A 333 8.40 -8.49 -8.49
C SER A 333 7.45 -9.41 -9.24
N LEU A 334 6.21 -9.47 -8.77
CA LEU A 334 5.18 -10.32 -9.37
C LEU A 334 3.80 -9.75 -9.09
N SER A 335 2.97 -9.60 -10.12
CA SER A 335 1.52 -9.44 -9.98
C SER A 335 0.81 -10.68 -10.51
N ARG A 336 0.23 -11.49 -9.60
CA ARG A 336 -0.45 -12.76 -9.97
C ARG A 336 -1.72 -12.52 -10.79
N LEU A 337 -2.30 -11.33 -10.68
CA LEU A 337 -3.54 -10.96 -11.36
C LEU A 337 -3.32 -10.14 -12.64
N MET A 338 -2.08 -9.86 -13.01
CA MET A 338 -1.75 -9.05 -14.18
C MET A 338 -2.56 -9.45 -15.43
N ASN A 339 -2.64 -10.74 -15.73
CA ASN A 339 -3.33 -11.24 -16.92
C ASN A 339 -4.83 -10.91 -16.95
N SER A 340 -5.47 -10.67 -15.79
CA SER A 340 -6.87 -10.26 -15.73
C SER A 340 -7.07 -8.77 -15.99
N GLY A 341 -6.00 -7.96 -15.90
CA GLY A 341 -6.03 -6.51 -16.08
C GLY A 341 -5.55 -6.01 -17.44
N ILE A 342 -4.94 -6.86 -18.27
CA ILE A 342 -4.25 -6.42 -19.49
C ILE A 342 -4.81 -7.07 -20.76
N GLY A 343 -4.41 -6.55 -21.94
CA GLY A 343 -4.78 -7.08 -23.26
C GLY A 343 -6.00 -6.38 -23.84
N LYS A 344 -6.64 -7.05 -24.79
CA LYS A 344 -7.71 -6.49 -25.63
C LYS A 344 -8.84 -5.86 -24.81
N GLY A 345 -9.12 -4.60 -25.10
CA GLY A 345 -10.18 -3.84 -24.41
C GLY A 345 -9.80 -3.27 -23.04
N LYS A 346 -8.57 -3.51 -22.56
CA LYS A 346 -8.06 -3.02 -21.26
C LYS A 346 -6.78 -2.21 -21.44
N THR A 347 -5.81 -2.82 -22.11
CA THR A 347 -4.57 -2.17 -22.55
C THR A 347 -4.37 -2.47 -24.04
N ARG A 348 -3.13 -2.56 -24.51
CA ARG A 348 -2.85 -2.94 -25.91
C ARG A 348 -2.73 -4.46 -26.04
N ASP A 349 -3.13 -5.03 -27.19
CA ASP A 349 -3.23 -6.48 -27.43
C ASP A 349 -1.89 -7.22 -27.30
N ASP A 350 -0.78 -6.53 -27.57
CA ASP A 350 0.58 -7.07 -27.49
C ASP A 350 1.19 -7.00 -26.09
N HIS A 351 0.52 -6.35 -25.13
CA HIS A 351 1.07 -6.06 -23.79
C HIS A 351 1.67 -7.27 -23.12
N LYS A 352 0.94 -8.39 -23.07
CA LYS A 352 1.42 -9.63 -22.44
C LYS A 352 2.69 -10.17 -23.11
N ALA A 353 2.70 -10.21 -24.44
CA ALA A 353 3.82 -10.73 -25.20
C ALA A 353 5.08 -9.85 -25.03
N VAL A 354 4.89 -8.52 -25.03
CA VAL A 354 5.97 -7.56 -24.78
C VAL A 354 6.53 -7.72 -23.37
N SER A 355 5.67 -7.78 -22.35
CA SER A 355 6.08 -7.99 -20.97
C SER A 355 6.89 -9.27 -20.77
N ASP A 356 6.41 -10.38 -21.32
CA ASP A 356 7.09 -11.69 -21.23
C ASP A 356 8.47 -11.67 -21.93
N GLN A 357 8.58 -10.98 -23.07
CA GLN A 357 9.85 -10.85 -23.80
C GLN A 357 10.84 -9.95 -23.04
N LEU A 358 10.39 -8.80 -22.55
CA LEU A 358 11.23 -7.91 -21.76
C LEU A 358 11.79 -8.61 -20.53
N TYR A 359 10.93 -9.34 -19.80
CA TYR A 359 11.35 -10.11 -18.64
C TYR A 359 12.42 -11.15 -18.98
N ALA A 360 12.18 -11.96 -20.04
CA ALA A 360 13.12 -13.00 -20.44
C ALA A 360 14.46 -12.41 -20.88
N SER A 361 14.45 -11.42 -21.76
CA SER A 361 15.68 -10.80 -22.27
C SER A 361 16.46 -10.06 -21.18
N TYR A 362 15.76 -9.38 -20.25
CA TYR A 362 16.40 -8.73 -19.11
C TYR A 362 17.01 -9.73 -18.13
N ALA A 363 16.33 -10.84 -17.83
CA ALA A 363 16.86 -11.89 -16.96
C ALA A 363 18.14 -12.50 -17.54
N GLU A 364 18.14 -12.87 -18.84
CA GLU A 364 19.33 -13.38 -19.54
C GLU A 364 20.47 -12.36 -19.52
N GLY A 365 20.19 -11.08 -19.79
CA GLY A 365 21.20 -10.02 -19.75
C GLY A 365 21.81 -9.81 -18.35
N LYS A 366 21.00 -9.92 -17.28
CA LYS A 366 21.50 -9.88 -15.89
C LYS A 366 22.41 -11.06 -15.57
N ASP A 367 22.05 -12.26 -15.98
CA ASP A 367 22.89 -13.45 -15.77
C ASP A 367 24.23 -13.31 -16.50
N LEU A 368 24.23 -12.71 -17.69
CA LEU A 368 25.45 -12.41 -18.45
C LEU A 368 26.34 -11.38 -17.76
N ARG A 369 25.80 -10.40 -17.01
CA ARG A 369 26.62 -9.49 -16.21
C ARG A 369 27.49 -10.24 -15.19
N GLY A 370 26.90 -11.25 -14.53
CA GLY A 370 27.65 -12.12 -13.61
C GLY A 370 28.75 -12.90 -14.32
N LEU A 371 28.49 -13.42 -15.51
CA LEU A 371 29.46 -14.13 -16.32
C LEU A 371 30.60 -13.21 -16.80
N VAL A 372 30.29 -12.01 -17.27
CA VAL A 372 31.26 -11.00 -17.72
C VAL A 372 32.25 -10.63 -16.61
N ALA A 373 31.81 -10.56 -15.37
CA ALA A 373 32.69 -10.29 -14.24
C ALA A 373 33.80 -11.36 -14.03
N ILE A 374 33.59 -12.58 -14.59
CA ILE A 374 34.51 -13.70 -14.47
C ILE A 374 35.35 -13.86 -15.74
N VAL A 375 34.72 -13.85 -16.93
CA VAL A 375 35.40 -14.22 -18.19
C VAL A 375 35.73 -13.02 -19.10
N GLY A 376 35.22 -11.84 -18.79
CA GLY A 376 35.37 -10.63 -19.60
C GLY A 376 34.36 -10.53 -20.77
N LYS A 377 34.03 -9.29 -21.18
CA LYS A 377 33.04 -9.01 -22.24
C LYS A 377 33.45 -9.57 -23.62
N ASP A 378 34.74 -9.67 -23.88
CA ASP A 378 35.27 -10.15 -25.18
C ASP A 378 34.99 -11.63 -25.42
N SER A 379 34.76 -12.40 -24.38
CA SER A 379 34.47 -13.83 -24.46
C SER A 379 33.01 -14.14 -24.86
N LEU A 380 32.13 -13.14 -24.84
CA LEU A 380 30.73 -13.31 -25.17
C LEU A 380 30.51 -13.42 -26.68
N SER A 381 29.52 -14.24 -27.08
CA SER A 381 28.99 -14.25 -28.45
C SER A 381 28.38 -12.90 -28.84
N ALA A 382 28.23 -12.60 -30.11
CA ALA A 382 27.58 -11.38 -30.58
C ALA A 382 26.12 -11.29 -30.07
N LYS A 383 25.44 -12.41 -29.96
CA LYS A 383 24.07 -12.51 -29.42
C LYS A 383 24.00 -12.19 -27.93
N ASP A 384 24.93 -12.72 -27.15
CA ASP A 384 25.00 -12.46 -25.69
C ASP A 384 25.37 -10.99 -25.41
N ARG A 385 26.21 -10.39 -26.23
CA ARG A 385 26.53 -8.95 -26.11
C ARG A 385 25.31 -8.08 -26.31
N LYS A 386 24.46 -8.39 -27.29
CA LYS A 386 23.18 -7.69 -27.50
C LYS A 386 22.25 -7.81 -26.30
N LEU A 387 22.14 -8.99 -25.67
CA LEU A 387 21.34 -9.19 -24.47
C LEU A 387 21.91 -8.43 -23.26
N LEU A 388 23.23 -8.36 -23.14
CA LEU A 388 23.88 -7.56 -22.10
C LEU A 388 23.58 -6.07 -22.26
N ASP A 389 23.77 -5.55 -23.49
CA ASP A 389 23.49 -4.14 -23.81
C ASP A 389 21.98 -3.84 -23.71
N PHE A 390 21.10 -4.80 -24.02
CA PHE A 390 19.66 -4.70 -23.82
C PHE A 390 19.29 -4.54 -22.34
N ALA A 391 19.95 -5.27 -21.43
CA ALA A 391 19.68 -5.12 -20.00
C ALA A 391 20.00 -3.70 -19.50
N ASP A 392 21.08 -3.10 -20.00
CA ASP A 392 21.43 -1.70 -19.68
C ASP A 392 20.40 -0.72 -20.23
N LEU A 393 19.96 -0.92 -21.48
CA LEU A 393 18.91 -0.12 -22.11
C LEU A 393 17.56 -0.26 -21.39
N PHE A 394 17.20 -1.47 -20.97
CA PHE A 394 15.99 -1.70 -20.20
C PHE A 394 15.98 -0.91 -18.89
N GLU A 395 17.06 -0.95 -18.15
CA GLU A 395 17.19 -0.19 -16.90
C GLU A 395 17.15 1.32 -17.16
N ASP A 396 17.79 1.81 -18.23
CA ASP A 396 17.86 3.25 -18.52
C ASP A 396 16.57 3.80 -19.15
N ARG A 397 15.90 3.05 -20.03
CA ARG A 397 14.75 3.56 -20.80
C ARG A 397 13.40 3.15 -20.21
N VAL A 398 13.27 1.93 -19.66
CA VAL A 398 12.01 1.42 -19.14
C VAL A 398 11.92 1.60 -17.62
N VAL A 399 12.96 1.21 -16.87
CA VAL A 399 12.94 1.32 -15.41
C VAL A 399 13.12 2.77 -14.97
N ARG A 400 14.13 3.45 -15.49
CA ARG A 400 14.41 4.85 -15.14
C ARG A 400 13.28 5.78 -15.59
N GLN A 401 12.78 6.54 -14.64
CA GLN A 401 11.68 7.47 -14.85
C GLN A 401 11.84 8.68 -13.93
N GLY A 402 11.39 9.85 -14.35
CA GLY A 402 11.39 11.03 -13.50
C GLY A 402 10.35 10.92 -12.37
N ILE A 403 10.64 11.56 -11.24
CA ILE A 403 9.71 11.58 -10.10
C ILE A 403 8.36 12.23 -10.43
N ASP A 404 8.34 13.17 -11.37
CA ASP A 404 7.14 13.85 -11.84
C ASP A 404 6.58 13.27 -13.15
N GLU A 405 7.21 12.23 -13.67
CA GLU A 405 6.82 11.63 -14.94
C GLU A 405 5.62 10.69 -14.79
N ASP A 406 4.50 11.03 -15.44
CA ASP A 406 3.33 10.15 -15.62
C ASP A 406 3.43 9.48 -16.99
N ARG A 407 3.93 8.26 -17.03
CA ARG A 407 4.10 7.49 -18.27
C ARG A 407 2.88 6.62 -18.52
N SER A 408 2.18 6.86 -19.64
CA SER A 408 1.02 6.03 -19.99
C SER A 408 1.46 4.61 -20.37
N ILE A 409 0.54 3.65 -20.25
CA ILE A 409 0.80 2.26 -20.68
C ILE A 409 1.17 2.18 -22.17
N GLU A 410 0.57 2.98 -23.02
CA GLU A 410 0.94 3.05 -24.45
C GLU A 410 2.36 3.57 -24.62
N GLY A 411 2.73 4.64 -23.89
CA GLY A 411 4.10 5.17 -23.86
C GLY A 411 5.10 4.12 -23.41
N THR A 412 4.79 3.38 -22.33
CA THR A 412 5.60 2.28 -21.82
C THR A 412 5.80 1.18 -22.86
N LEU A 413 4.73 0.74 -23.53
CA LEU A 413 4.82 -0.29 -24.56
C LEU A 413 5.57 0.18 -25.81
N ASN A 414 5.47 1.47 -26.17
CA ASN A 414 6.23 2.03 -27.30
C ASN A 414 7.73 2.06 -27.00
N ILE A 415 8.13 2.56 -25.81
CA ILE A 415 9.53 2.53 -25.36
C ILE A 415 10.05 1.07 -25.32
N SER A 416 9.21 0.13 -24.88
CA SER A 416 9.54 -1.28 -24.86
C SER A 416 9.86 -1.82 -26.26
N TRP A 417 9.07 -1.47 -27.27
CA TRP A 417 9.36 -1.83 -28.66
C TRP A 417 10.61 -1.15 -29.20
N GLU A 418 10.90 0.10 -28.82
CA GLU A 418 12.14 0.78 -29.20
C GLU A 418 13.37 -0.02 -28.78
N ILE A 419 13.42 -0.50 -27.53
CA ILE A 419 14.55 -1.28 -27.04
C ILE A 419 14.57 -2.71 -27.58
N LEU A 420 13.40 -3.33 -27.85
CA LEU A 420 13.32 -4.66 -28.46
C LEU A 420 13.87 -4.71 -29.89
N ARG A 421 13.95 -3.57 -30.58
CA ARG A 421 14.57 -3.45 -31.92
C ARG A 421 16.07 -3.70 -31.92
N GLU A 422 16.73 -3.57 -30.77
CA GLU A 422 18.17 -3.83 -30.63
C GLU A 422 18.49 -5.35 -30.63
N LEU A 423 17.46 -6.18 -30.42
CA LEU A 423 17.59 -7.64 -30.48
C LEU A 423 17.32 -8.16 -31.89
N ASP A 424 17.94 -9.29 -32.23
CA ASP A 424 17.63 -9.98 -33.48
C ASP A 424 16.23 -10.60 -33.39
N VAL A 425 15.54 -10.68 -34.54
CA VAL A 425 14.16 -11.22 -34.61
C VAL A 425 14.08 -12.66 -34.08
N ASP A 426 15.13 -13.45 -34.22
CA ASP A 426 15.19 -14.79 -33.68
C ASP A 426 15.36 -14.86 -32.15
N GLN A 427 15.68 -13.76 -31.52
CA GLN A 427 15.70 -13.60 -30.03
C GLN A 427 14.31 -13.25 -29.48
N LEU A 428 13.39 -12.76 -30.31
CA LEU A 428 12.02 -12.36 -29.90
C LEU A 428 11.08 -13.57 -29.81
N THR A 429 11.46 -14.57 -29.05
CA THR A 429 10.79 -15.89 -29.00
C THR A 429 9.45 -15.88 -28.25
N ARG A 430 9.17 -14.83 -27.47
CA ARG A 430 7.94 -14.67 -26.67
C ARG A 430 6.86 -13.86 -27.37
N ILE A 431 7.17 -13.29 -28.55
CA ILE A 431 6.27 -12.40 -29.29
C ILE A 431 5.80 -13.07 -30.56
N ASP A 432 4.48 -13.13 -30.76
CA ASP A 432 3.89 -13.62 -32.01
C ASP A 432 4.35 -12.82 -33.21
N ARG A 433 4.58 -13.46 -34.35
CA ARG A 433 5.03 -12.86 -35.59
C ARG A 433 4.17 -11.65 -36.02
N LYS A 434 2.86 -11.73 -35.82
CA LYS A 434 1.91 -10.64 -36.14
C LYS A 434 2.26 -9.32 -35.47
N TYR A 435 2.71 -9.35 -34.21
CA TYR A 435 3.09 -8.16 -33.48
C TYR A 435 4.46 -7.66 -33.89
N ILE A 436 5.40 -8.57 -34.20
CA ILE A 436 6.71 -8.24 -34.75
C ILE A 436 6.52 -7.46 -36.06
N ASP A 437 5.70 -7.98 -36.98
CA ASP A 437 5.43 -7.35 -38.27
C ASP A 437 4.71 -6.00 -38.12
N GLN A 438 3.88 -5.84 -37.07
CA GLN A 438 3.13 -4.62 -36.83
C GLN A 438 3.95 -3.51 -36.17
N TYR A 439 4.86 -3.82 -35.25
CA TYR A 439 5.51 -2.84 -34.38
C TYR A 439 7.02 -2.71 -34.59
N LEU A 440 7.70 -3.75 -35.10
CA LEU A 440 9.15 -3.72 -35.34
C LEU A 440 9.50 -2.97 -36.63
N GLN A 441 8.60 -2.97 -37.63
CA GLN A 441 8.83 -2.39 -38.95
C GLN A 441 8.41 -0.90 -39.05
N LYS A 442 7.82 -0.35 -38.00
CA LYS A 442 7.46 1.07 -37.90
C LYS A 442 8.55 1.83 -37.13
#